data_d59e753bb73db08879c999183c2dbeed
#
_entry.id   d59e753bb73db08879c999183c2dbeed
#
_cell.length_a   1.000
_cell.length_b   1.000
_cell.length_c   1.000
_cell.angle_alpha   90.00
_cell.angle_beta   90.00
_cell.angle_gamma   90.00
#
_symmetry.space_group_name_H-M   'P 1'
#
loop_
_entity.id
_entity.type
_entity.pdbx_description
1 polymer ?
#
loop_
_entity_poly.entity_id
_entity_poly.type
_entity_poly.pdbx_seq_one_letter_code
_entity_poly.pdbx_strand_id
1 'polypeptide(L)'
;MNVFVNISHPAHVHFFKNTISELSQKGHNVIIGARDKEFAIDLLNAYQIKHTVLTRKGQGLIGLIMELIKQQFKISKIIRENQIDLMLQISGIFNAPIGRHYGVPTLAFSDTENDRWGNQLSFSLSRHVILPTCFDHKVGGSWKNQIRYPGYHELAYLAPRYLTKKIEPKNKFLVRFVGWQAGHDIGEKGLSINQKIEIVNILKDFGSVHITSESPLPDEIAKFACKIHPSEIHDFMLSCKMIVGESATMASEAACLGIPAIFISNTGRGYTTEEDRKYSLIRHYQLNQWNEILQTMQEWASNDLNKEWQKRRWNMLKDKIDVTSWMVDLIEHYPESITNAQNSDFSSYALNCDFF
;
A
#
# COMPACT_ATOMS: atom_id res chain seq x y z
N MET A 1 4.11 -16.87 -19.95
CA MET A 1 4.10 -17.49 -18.61
C MET A 1 2.70 -17.51 -18.04
N ASN A 2 2.42 -18.48 -17.17
CA ASN A 2 1.19 -18.53 -16.35
C ASN A 2 1.54 -17.99 -14.95
N VAL A 3 1.06 -16.81 -14.62
CA VAL A 3 1.39 -16.12 -13.36
C VAL A 3 0.17 -16.12 -12.45
N PHE A 4 0.34 -16.59 -11.21
CA PHE A 4 -0.72 -16.55 -10.20
C PHE A 4 -0.50 -15.39 -9.24
N VAL A 5 -1.49 -14.50 -9.11
CA VAL A 5 -1.47 -13.37 -8.19
C VAL A 5 -2.49 -13.59 -7.08
N ASN A 6 -2.04 -13.61 -5.83
CA ASN A 6 -2.92 -13.75 -4.66
C ASN A 6 -3.21 -12.39 -4.04
N ILE A 7 -4.46 -12.01 -4.05
CA ILE A 7 -4.97 -10.76 -3.48
C ILE A 7 -5.68 -11.07 -2.15
N SER A 8 -5.16 -10.58 -1.04
CA SER A 8 -5.73 -10.81 0.30
C SER A 8 -6.17 -9.54 1.03
N HIS A 9 -5.96 -8.36 0.41
CA HIS A 9 -6.31 -7.06 0.97
C HIS A 9 -6.55 -6.03 -0.15
N PRO A 10 -7.37 -4.97 0.04
CA PRO A 10 -7.56 -3.92 -0.97
C PRO A 10 -6.26 -3.26 -1.48
N ALA A 11 -5.28 -3.01 -0.61
CA ALA A 11 -3.99 -2.46 -1.00
C ALA A 11 -3.24 -3.34 -2.03
N HIS A 12 -3.43 -4.67 -1.98
CA HIS A 12 -2.83 -5.58 -2.96
C HIS A 12 -3.45 -5.41 -4.35
N VAL A 13 -4.74 -5.04 -4.43
CA VAL A 13 -5.40 -4.73 -5.71
C VAL A 13 -4.72 -3.53 -6.35
N HIS A 14 -4.54 -2.44 -5.59
CA HIS A 14 -3.87 -1.24 -6.10
C HIS A 14 -2.44 -1.57 -6.54
N PHE A 15 -1.67 -2.29 -5.71
CA PHE A 15 -0.28 -2.64 -5.98
C PHE A 15 -0.10 -3.46 -7.26
N PHE A 16 -0.97 -4.45 -7.50
CA PHE A 16 -0.81 -5.36 -8.64
C PHE A 16 -1.63 -4.98 -9.88
N LYS A 17 -2.61 -4.06 -9.81
CA LYS A 17 -3.53 -3.80 -10.94
C LYS A 17 -2.81 -3.46 -12.25
N ASN A 18 -1.81 -2.60 -12.20
CA ASN A 18 -1.07 -2.18 -13.38
C ASN A 18 -0.15 -3.29 -13.89
N THR A 19 0.52 -4.00 -13.00
CA THR A 19 1.33 -5.20 -13.35
C THR A 19 0.49 -6.28 -14.00
N ILE A 20 -0.71 -6.56 -13.48
CA ILE A 20 -1.66 -7.51 -14.07
C ILE A 20 -2.04 -7.06 -15.49
N SER A 21 -2.35 -5.78 -15.66
CA SER A 21 -2.72 -5.22 -16.97
C SER A 21 -1.58 -5.32 -17.97
N GLU A 22 -0.37 -4.88 -17.60
CA GLU A 22 0.78 -4.87 -18.51
C GLU A 22 1.24 -6.29 -18.88
N LEU A 23 1.29 -7.22 -17.93
CA LEU A 23 1.60 -8.62 -18.22
C LEU A 23 0.56 -9.24 -19.17
N SER A 24 -0.73 -8.95 -18.96
CA SER A 24 -1.80 -9.46 -19.83
C SER A 24 -1.69 -8.89 -21.25
N GLN A 25 -1.37 -7.59 -21.40
CA GLN A 25 -1.14 -6.95 -22.70
C GLN A 25 0.06 -7.54 -23.45
N LYS A 26 1.06 -8.01 -22.71
CA LYS A 26 2.24 -8.70 -23.26
C LYS A 26 2.00 -10.18 -23.55
N GLY A 27 0.77 -10.68 -23.36
CA GLY A 27 0.38 -12.06 -23.70
C GLY A 27 0.63 -13.10 -22.61
N HIS A 28 0.92 -12.66 -21.37
CA HIS A 28 1.01 -13.59 -20.25
C HIS A 28 -0.38 -13.96 -19.74
N ASN A 29 -0.55 -15.20 -19.30
CA ASN A 29 -1.78 -15.66 -18.66
C ASN A 29 -1.72 -15.35 -17.15
N VAL A 30 -2.45 -14.31 -16.72
CA VAL A 30 -2.45 -13.88 -15.32
C VAL A 30 -3.73 -14.34 -14.63
N ILE A 31 -3.58 -15.26 -13.68
CA ILE A 31 -4.68 -15.83 -12.91
C ILE A 31 -4.73 -15.18 -11.53
N ILE A 32 -5.87 -14.60 -11.17
CA ILE A 32 -6.04 -13.89 -9.92
C ILE A 32 -6.90 -14.71 -8.96
N GLY A 33 -6.34 -15.02 -7.78
CA GLY A 33 -7.06 -15.53 -6.65
C GLY A 33 -7.28 -14.46 -5.60
N ALA A 34 -8.50 -14.26 -5.14
CA ALA A 34 -8.83 -13.21 -4.19
C ALA A 34 -9.45 -13.74 -2.90
N ARG A 35 -9.02 -13.17 -1.78
CA ARG A 35 -9.68 -13.29 -0.49
C ARG A 35 -10.78 -12.25 -0.39
N ASP A 36 -12.00 -12.67 -0.07
CA ASP A 36 -13.11 -11.76 0.21
C ASP A 36 -12.90 -11.15 1.61
N LYS A 37 -12.24 -9.99 1.61
CA LYS A 37 -11.94 -9.19 2.79
C LYS A 37 -12.10 -7.71 2.45
N GLU A 38 -12.86 -6.99 3.26
CA GLU A 38 -13.10 -5.55 3.07
C GLU A 38 -13.58 -5.24 1.64
N PHE A 39 -12.95 -4.31 0.95
CA PHE A 39 -13.32 -3.86 -0.40
C PHE A 39 -12.51 -4.54 -1.52
N ALA A 40 -11.77 -5.62 -1.24
CA ALA A 40 -10.87 -6.22 -2.23
C ALA A 40 -11.61 -6.73 -3.48
N ILE A 41 -12.76 -7.40 -3.28
CA ILE A 41 -13.60 -7.91 -4.38
C ILE A 41 -14.24 -6.75 -5.15
N ASP A 42 -14.74 -5.73 -4.45
CA ASP A 42 -15.36 -4.55 -5.07
C ASP A 42 -14.36 -3.78 -5.94
N LEU A 43 -13.11 -3.64 -5.46
CA LEU A 43 -12.03 -3.02 -6.23
C LEU A 43 -11.66 -3.83 -7.47
N LEU A 44 -11.54 -5.15 -7.37
CA LEU A 44 -11.27 -6.00 -8.53
C LEU A 44 -12.37 -5.87 -9.58
N ASN A 45 -13.64 -5.82 -9.14
CA ASN A 45 -14.79 -5.61 -10.02
C ASN A 45 -14.76 -4.21 -10.66
N ALA A 46 -14.50 -3.16 -9.87
CA ALA A 46 -14.42 -1.78 -10.36
C ALA A 46 -13.32 -1.60 -11.42
N TYR A 47 -12.18 -2.29 -11.25
CA TYR A 47 -11.09 -2.30 -12.23
C TYR A 47 -11.27 -3.35 -13.34
N GLN A 48 -12.41 -4.07 -13.38
CA GLN A 48 -12.72 -5.11 -14.37
C GLN A 48 -11.66 -6.22 -14.41
N ILE A 49 -11.02 -6.51 -13.28
CA ILE A 49 -10.02 -7.56 -13.15
C ILE A 49 -10.73 -8.91 -12.89
N LYS A 50 -10.67 -9.81 -13.84
CA LYS A 50 -11.23 -11.17 -13.70
C LYS A 50 -10.50 -11.92 -12.58
N HIS A 51 -11.24 -12.50 -11.64
CA HIS A 51 -10.67 -13.16 -10.47
C HIS A 51 -11.52 -14.33 -9.98
N THR A 52 -10.91 -15.20 -9.18
CA THR A 52 -11.58 -16.28 -8.48
C THR A 52 -11.58 -16.01 -6.97
N VAL A 53 -12.74 -16.01 -6.34
CA VAL A 53 -12.84 -15.87 -4.87
C VAL A 53 -12.38 -17.17 -4.21
N LEU A 54 -11.24 -17.09 -3.54
CA LEU A 54 -10.64 -18.23 -2.84
C LEU A 54 -11.36 -18.53 -1.53
N THR A 55 -11.43 -17.53 -0.65
CA THR A 55 -12.01 -17.65 0.70
C THR A 55 -12.63 -16.34 1.14
N ARG A 56 -13.41 -16.40 2.23
CA ARG A 56 -13.83 -15.24 3.02
C ARG A 56 -13.05 -15.20 4.33
N LYS A 57 -12.86 -14.02 4.89
CA LYS A 57 -12.15 -13.83 6.17
C LYS A 57 -12.79 -14.68 7.26
N GLY A 58 -12.03 -15.63 7.83
CA GLY A 58 -12.46 -16.45 8.95
C GLY A 58 -12.52 -15.65 10.25
N GLN A 59 -13.42 -16.05 11.14
CA GLN A 59 -13.56 -15.44 12.47
C GLN A 59 -12.84 -16.28 13.53
N GLY A 60 -12.07 -15.62 14.39
CA GLY A 60 -11.28 -16.28 15.44
C GLY A 60 -10.17 -17.20 14.90
N LEU A 61 -9.41 -17.80 15.80
CA LEU A 61 -8.25 -18.63 15.43
C LEU A 61 -8.64 -19.86 14.60
N ILE A 62 -9.69 -20.57 14.98
CA ILE A 62 -10.16 -21.77 14.25
C ILE A 62 -10.64 -21.38 12.87
N GLY A 63 -11.38 -20.26 12.72
CA GLY A 63 -11.84 -19.78 11.44
C GLY A 63 -10.68 -19.41 10.51
N LEU A 64 -9.59 -18.81 11.03
CA LEU A 64 -8.39 -18.49 10.28
C LEU A 64 -7.62 -19.74 9.81
N ILE A 65 -7.51 -20.77 10.65
CA ILE A 65 -6.88 -22.06 10.31
C ILE A 65 -7.69 -22.75 9.20
N MET A 66 -9.02 -22.82 9.34
CA MET A 66 -9.89 -23.42 8.33
C MET A 66 -9.85 -22.64 7.00
N GLU A 67 -9.76 -21.33 7.07
CA GLU A 67 -9.58 -20.47 5.91
C GLU A 67 -8.25 -20.79 5.20
N LEU A 68 -7.15 -20.86 5.95
CA LEU A 68 -5.84 -21.22 5.41
C LEU A 68 -5.89 -22.55 4.67
N ILE A 69 -6.46 -23.58 5.28
CA ILE A 69 -6.59 -24.91 4.68
C ILE A 69 -7.40 -24.84 3.38
N LYS A 70 -8.58 -24.20 3.41
CA LYS A 70 -9.43 -24.05 2.22
C LYS A 70 -8.70 -23.29 1.10
N GLN A 71 -7.95 -22.27 1.45
CA GLN A 71 -7.18 -21.47 0.49
C GLN A 71 -6.08 -22.32 -0.16
N GLN A 72 -5.33 -23.11 0.64
CA GLN A 72 -4.32 -24.04 0.12
C GLN A 72 -4.93 -25.04 -0.88
N PHE A 73 -6.10 -25.63 -0.61
CA PHE A 73 -6.79 -26.53 -1.54
C PHE A 73 -7.16 -25.84 -2.85
N LYS A 74 -7.71 -24.62 -2.80
CA LYS A 74 -8.09 -23.88 -4.01
C LYS A 74 -6.88 -23.46 -4.84
N ILE A 75 -5.81 -22.97 -4.19
CA ILE A 75 -4.56 -22.62 -4.87
C ILE A 75 -3.94 -23.88 -5.50
N SER A 76 -3.92 -25.01 -4.79
CA SER A 76 -3.46 -26.30 -5.31
C SER A 76 -4.21 -26.71 -6.58
N LYS A 77 -5.54 -26.51 -6.62
CA LYS A 77 -6.35 -26.77 -7.80
C LYS A 77 -5.94 -25.83 -8.95
N ILE A 78 -5.79 -24.54 -8.70
CA ILE A 78 -5.36 -23.55 -9.70
C ILE A 78 -3.99 -23.90 -10.28
N ILE A 79 -3.02 -24.28 -9.44
CA ILE A 79 -1.67 -24.68 -9.89
C ILE A 79 -1.76 -25.86 -10.87
N ARG A 80 -2.52 -26.90 -10.53
CA ARG A 80 -2.65 -28.10 -11.38
C ARG A 80 -3.39 -27.87 -12.68
N GLU A 81 -4.41 -27.01 -12.67
CA GLU A 81 -5.25 -26.75 -13.85
C GLU A 81 -4.60 -25.78 -14.83
N ASN A 82 -3.72 -24.89 -14.36
CA ASN A 82 -3.18 -23.79 -15.17
C ASN A 82 -1.67 -23.84 -15.36
N GLN A 83 -0.97 -24.86 -14.88
CA GLN A 83 0.49 -25.00 -15.03
C GLN A 83 1.22 -23.70 -14.62
N ILE A 84 1.01 -23.26 -13.38
CA ILE A 84 1.54 -21.99 -12.88
C ILE A 84 3.08 -22.00 -12.86
N ASP A 85 3.70 -21.02 -13.50
CA ASP A 85 5.15 -20.82 -13.57
C ASP A 85 5.68 -20.01 -12.39
N LEU A 86 4.90 -19.02 -11.91
CA LEU A 86 5.32 -18.07 -10.89
C LEU A 86 4.12 -17.62 -10.05
N MET A 87 4.34 -17.43 -8.75
CA MET A 87 3.33 -16.96 -7.81
C MET A 87 3.75 -15.63 -7.17
N LEU A 88 2.83 -14.66 -7.16
CA LEU A 88 3.04 -13.33 -6.57
C LEU A 88 2.08 -13.10 -5.42
N GLN A 89 2.56 -12.46 -4.35
CA GLN A 89 1.71 -11.95 -3.27
C GLN A 89 2.42 -10.92 -2.40
N ILE A 90 1.67 -10.13 -1.66
CA ILE A 90 2.18 -9.38 -0.52
C ILE A 90 2.08 -10.28 0.71
N SER A 91 3.15 -10.32 1.54
CA SER A 91 3.29 -11.15 2.76
C SER A 91 3.51 -12.63 2.51
N GLY A 92 3.44 -13.33 1.55
CA GLY A 92 3.88 -14.72 1.27
C GLY A 92 3.16 -15.87 2.03
N ILE A 93 2.38 -15.61 3.06
CA ILE A 93 1.88 -16.60 4.00
C ILE A 93 0.95 -17.66 3.35
N PHE A 94 0.21 -17.29 2.33
CA PHE A 94 -0.71 -18.19 1.64
C PHE A 94 -0.08 -18.93 0.47
N ASN A 95 0.80 -18.27 -0.29
CA ASN A 95 1.40 -18.86 -1.49
C ASN A 95 2.66 -19.66 -1.19
N ALA A 96 3.50 -19.19 -0.28
CA ALA A 96 4.83 -19.76 -0.08
C ALA A 96 4.81 -21.25 0.33
N PRO A 97 3.94 -21.71 1.26
CA PRO A 97 3.87 -23.14 1.61
C PRO A 97 3.46 -24.00 0.43
N ILE A 98 2.43 -23.61 -0.31
CA ILE A 98 1.90 -24.40 -1.42
C ILE A 98 2.81 -24.33 -2.66
N GLY A 99 3.41 -23.16 -2.93
CA GLY A 99 4.41 -23.01 -3.98
C GLY A 99 5.60 -23.92 -3.74
N ARG A 100 6.11 -23.98 -2.52
CA ARG A 100 7.18 -24.90 -2.14
C ARG A 100 6.81 -26.37 -2.32
N HIS A 101 5.56 -26.74 -2.00
CA HIS A 101 5.06 -28.11 -2.16
C HIS A 101 5.01 -28.54 -3.64
N TYR A 102 4.60 -27.64 -4.54
CA TYR A 102 4.50 -27.93 -5.98
C TYR A 102 5.76 -27.54 -6.77
N GLY A 103 6.80 -27.03 -6.12
CA GLY A 103 8.01 -26.55 -6.80
C GLY A 103 7.81 -25.25 -7.60
N VAL A 104 6.70 -24.53 -7.38
CA VAL A 104 6.40 -23.26 -8.05
C VAL A 104 7.04 -22.12 -7.26
N PRO A 105 7.93 -21.30 -7.86
CA PRO A 105 8.57 -20.20 -7.17
C PRO A 105 7.57 -19.12 -6.75
N THR A 106 7.83 -18.52 -5.58
CA THR A 106 6.97 -17.47 -5.01
C THR A 106 7.80 -16.21 -4.78
N LEU A 107 7.34 -15.07 -5.32
CA LEU A 107 7.84 -13.75 -5.01
C LEU A 107 6.93 -13.12 -3.94
N ALA A 108 7.48 -12.91 -2.75
CA ALA A 108 6.77 -12.29 -1.64
C ALA A 108 7.21 -10.84 -1.50
N PHE A 109 6.29 -9.91 -1.78
CA PHE A 109 6.51 -8.49 -1.56
C PHE A 109 6.12 -8.12 -0.12
N SER A 110 6.79 -7.15 0.48
CA SER A 110 6.40 -6.58 1.77
C SER A 110 6.96 -5.18 1.94
N ASP A 111 6.22 -4.33 2.64
CA ASP A 111 6.60 -2.98 3.06
C ASP A 111 6.27 -2.72 4.53
N THR A 112 5.74 -3.74 5.23
CA THR A 112 5.22 -3.62 6.58
C THR A 112 6.11 -4.36 7.57
N GLU A 113 6.96 -3.63 8.30
CA GLU A 113 7.91 -4.16 9.28
C GLU A 113 7.23 -4.69 10.55
N ASN A 114 6.07 -4.14 10.90
CA ASN A 114 5.40 -4.42 12.18
C ASN A 114 4.81 -5.83 12.25
N ASP A 115 4.56 -6.47 11.11
CA ASP A 115 4.13 -7.88 11.08
C ASP A 115 5.33 -8.84 11.19
N ARG A 116 6.03 -8.80 12.32
CA ARG A 116 7.27 -9.58 12.52
C ARG A 116 7.08 -11.08 12.34
N TRP A 117 6.02 -11.65 12.91
CA TRP A 117 5.72 -13.07 12.82
C TRP A 117 5.29 -13.49 11.43
N GLY A 118 4.40 -12.72 10.80
CA GLY A 118 3.98 -12.95 9.43
C GLY A 118 5.15 -12.85 8.46
N ASN A 119 6.00 -11.83 8.60
CA ASN A 119 7.20 -11.67 7.80
C ASN A 119 8.19 -12.82 7.98
N GLN A 120 8.48 -13.23 9.21
CA GLN A 120 9.41 -14.33 9.47
C GLN A 120 8.95 -15.63 8.83
N LEU A 121 7.68 -15.99 8.99
CA LEU A 121 7.11 -17.20 8.39
C LEU A 121 7.10 -17.11 6.86
N SER A 122 6.61 -16.01 6.33
CA SER A 122 6.50 -15.74 4.90
C SER A 122 7.87 -15.75 4.22
N PHE A 123 8.85 -15.03 4.78
CA PHE A 123 10.16 -14.88 4.17
C PHE A 123 10.96 -16.19 4.19
N SER A 124 10.80 -17.01 5.24
CA SER A 124 11.48 -18.31 5.31
C SER A 124 10.98 -19.34 4.30
N LEU A 125 9.73 -19.21 3.86
CA LEU A 125 9.09 -20.15 2.94
C LEU A 125 9.12 -19.68 1.48
N SER A 126 9.22 -18.37 1.24
CA SER A 126 9.22 -17.79 -0.11
C SER A 126 10.52 -18.04 -0.85
N ARG A 127 10.47 -18.18 -2.16
CA ARG A 127 11.66 -18.33 -2.99
C ARG A 127 12.49 -17.05 -3.01
N HIS A 128 11.82 -15.91 -3.18
CA HIS A 128 12.42 -14.58 -3.13
C HIS A 128 11.55 -13.63 -2.32
N VAL A 129 12.21 -12.74 -1.58
CA VAL A 129 11.59 -11.70 -0.77
C VAL A 129 11.93 -10.35 -1.40
N ILE A 130 10.90 -9.58 -1.73
CA ILE A 130 11.01 -8.31 -2.46
C ILE A 130 10.62 -7.17 -1.53
N LEU A 131 11.56 -6.30 -1.20
CA LEU A 131 11.38 -5.23 -0.22
C LEU A 131 11.81 -3.88 -0.79
N PRO A 132 11.16 -2.76 -0.43
CA PRO A 132 11.70 -1.44 -0.72
C PRO A 132 13.02 -1.21 0.04
N THR A 133 13.90 -0.36 -0.51
CA THR A 133 15.18 -0.03 0.13
C THR A 133 15.03 0.63 1.49
N CYS A 134 13.90 1.31 1.71
CA CYS A 134 13.57 1.94 2.99
C CYS A 134 13.09 0.95 4.07
N PHE A 135 12.82 -0.31 3.72
CA PHE A 135 12.41 -1.33 4.69
C PHE A 135 13.52 -1.58 5.73
N ASP A 136 13.17 -1.60 7.02
CA ASP A 136 14.15 -1.72 8.11
C ASP A 136 14.99 -3.02 7.97
N HIS A 137 16.29 -2.85 7.85
CA HIS A 137 17.23 -3.95 7.73
C HIS A 137 17.23 -4.90 8.94
N LYS A 138 16.91 -4.39 10.14
CA LYS A 138 16.85 -5.22 11.36
C LYS A 138 15.68 -6.20 11.32
N VAL A 139 14.58 -5.84 10.65
CA VAL A 139 13.40 -6.69 10.49
C VAL A 139 13.54 -7.60 9.28
N GLY A 140 14.07 -7.06 8.16
CA GLY A 140 14.28 -7.81 6.93
C GLY A 140 15.34 -8.94 7.06
N GLY A 141 16.20 -8.86 8.08
CA GLY A 141 17.24 -9.87 8.33
C GLY A 141 18.23 -10.02 7.17
N SER A 142 19.11 -11.03 7.30
CA SER A 142 20.10 -11.41 6.28
C SER A 142 19.59 -12.55 5.38
N TRP A 143 18.34 -12.45 4.91
CA TRP A 143 17.78 -13.46 4.02
C TRP A 143 18.54 -13.46 2.70
N LYS A 144 19.19 -14.56 2.34
CA LYS A 144 20.02 -14.69 1.13
C LYS A 144 19.25 -14.44 -0.18
N ASN A 145 17.92 -14.59 -0.15
CA ASN A 145 17.03 -14.45 -1.33
C ASN A 145 16.29 -13.12 -1.32
N GLN A 146 16.80 -12.08 -0.67
CA GLN A 146 16.20 -10.77 -0.60
C GLN A 146 16.62 -9.91 -1.78
N ILE A 147 15.66 -9.23 -2.38
CA ILE A 147 15.86 -8.20 -3.40
C ILE A 147 15.31 -6.91 -2.85
N ARG A 148 16.06 -5.82 -2.97
CA ARG A 148 15.63 -4.50 -2.56
C ARG A 148 15.57 -3.57 -3.74
N TYR A 149 14.44 -2.83 -3.87
CA TYR A 149 14.21 -1.89 -4.95
C TYR A 149 14.02 -0.46 -4.41
N PRO A 150 14.52 0.57 -5.09
CA PRO A 150 14.40 1.96 -4.68
C PRO A 150 13.01 2.51 -5.07
N GLY A 151 11.98 2.13 -4.33
CA GLY A 151 10.59 2.50 -4.58
C GLY A 151 9.73 2.37 -3.34
N TYR A 152 8.45 2.72 -3.48
CA TYR A 152 7.37 2.45 -2.52
C TYR A 152 6.30 1.62 -3.20
N HIS A 153 5.51 0.86 -2.45
CA HIS A 153 4.38 0.10 -3.01
C HIS A 153 3.41 1.02 -3.76
N GLU A 154 3.20 2.22 -3.25
CA GLU A 154 2.31 3.23 -3.82
C GLU A 154 2.74 3.67 -5.23
N LEU A 155 4.04 3.67 -5.53
CA LEU A 155 4.54 4.02 -6.87
C LEU A 155 4.20 2.97 -7.95
N ALA A 156 3.77 1.77 -7.57
CA ALA A 156 3.22 0.80 -8.52
C ALA A 156 1.90 1.27 -9.15
N TYR A 157 1.19 2.21 -8.50
CA TYR A 157 -0.10 2.70 -9.00
C TYR A 157 -0.26 4.22 -8.99
N LEU A 158 0.65 4.96 -8.34
CA LEU A 158 0.66 6.42 -8.29
C LEU A 158 1.88 7.05 -8.98
N ALA A 159 2.66 6.26 -9.72
CA ALA A 159 3.70 6.83 -10.57
C ALA A 159 3.08 7.82 -11.59
N PRO A 160 3.81 8.88 -11.99
CA PRO A 160 3.27 9.96 -12.84
C PRO A 160 2.51 9.47 -14.07
N ARG A 161 2.96 8.41 -14.72
CA ARG A 161 2.32 7.86 -15.93
C ARG A 161 0.92 7.28 -15.70
N TYR A 162 0.54 6.98 -14.46
CA TYR A 162 -0.78 6.46 -14.11
C TYR A 162 -1.76 7.53 -13.64
N LEU A 163 -1.31 8.75 -13.45
CA LEU A 163 -2.16 9.85 -13.04
C LEU A 163 -2.90 10.42 -14.26
N THR A 164 -4.21 10.24 -14.28
CA THR A 164 -5.08 10.73 -15.35
C THR A 164 -5.59 12.16 -15.10
N LYS A 165 -5.55 12.61 -13.86
CA LYS A 165 -6.01 13.93 -13.43
C LYS A 165 -4.86 14.79 -12.94
N LYS A 166 -5.01 16.10 -13.16
CA LYS A 166 -4.09 17.09 -12.60
C LYS A 166 -4.28 17.24 -11.10
N ILE A 167 -3.21 17.63 -10.43
CA ILE A 167 -3.22 17.99 -9.02
C ILE A 167 -3.78 19.41 -8.93
N GLU A 168 -5.00 19.54 -8.44
CA GLU A 168 -5.71 20.82 -8.29
C GLU A 168 -6.26 20.92 -6.86
N PRO A 169 -5.40 21.23 -5.87
CA PRO A 169 -5.84 21.32 -4.49
C PRO A 169 -6.90 22.41 -4.33
N LYS A 170 -7.99 22.03 -3.71
CA LYS A 170 -9.05 22.95 -3.25
C LYS A 170 -8.99 23.02 -1.73
N ASN A 171 -9.73 23.93 -1.12
CA ASN A 171 -9.84 23.97 0.35
C ASN A 171 -10.66 22.77 0.86
N LYS A 172 -10.12 21.58 0.66
CA LYS A 172 -10.67 20.29 1.10
C LYS A 172 -9.64 19.56 1.93
N PHE A 173 -10.10 18.94 3.00
CA PHE A 173 -9.30 18.15 3.90
C PHE A 173 -9.85 16.74 3.96
N LEU A 174 -8.99 15.75 3.74
CA LEU A 174 -9.35 14.35 3.91
C LEU A 174 -8.80 13.86 5.25
N VAL A 175 -9.70 13.34 6.08
CA VAL A 175 -9.34 12.78 7.40
C VAL A 175 -9.57 11.27 7.38
N ARG A 176 -8.59 10.50 7.86
CA ARG A 176 -8.68 9.05 7.92
C ARG A 176 -8.55 8.54 9.35
N PHE A 177 -9.59 7.87 9.85
CA PHE A 177 -9.55 7.16 11.12
C PHE A 177 -9.50 5.64 10.90
N VAL A 178 -8.61 4.97 11.64
CA VAL A 178 -8.38 3.52 11.55
C VAL A 178 -9.05 2.80 12.72
N GLY A 179 -9.47 1.57 12.48
CA GLY A 179 -10.19 0.76 13.48
C GLY A 179 -9.30 0.06 14.52
N TRP A 180 -7.99 0.00 14.31
CA TRP A 180 -6.99 -0.64 15.20
C TRP A 180 -7.37 -2.06 15.64
N GLN A 181 -7.90 -2.87 14.70
CA GLN A 181 -8.38 -4.24 14.96
C GLN A 181 -7.59 -5.32 14.20
N ALA A 182 -6.51 -4.95 13.50
CA ALA A 182 -5.68 -5.91 12.81
C ALA A 182 -4.70 -6.62 13.76
N GLY A 183 -4.24 -7.81 13.41
CA GLY A 183 -3.36 -8.61 14.27
C GLY A 183 -2.00 -7.96 14.57
N HIS A 184 -1.55 -7.02 13.75
CA HIS A 184 -0.34 -6.22 13.96
C HIS A 184 -0.57 -4.95 14.79
N ASP A 185 -1.82 -4.65 15.17
CA ASP A 185 -2.20 -3.48 15.98
C ASP A 185 -2.28 -3.79 17.48
N ILE A 186 -1.91 -4.99 17.89
CA ILE A 186 -2.01 -5.42 19.30
C ILE A 186 -1.12 -4.50 20.16
N GLY A 187 -1.78 -3.74 21.05
CA GLY A 187 -1.12 -2.77 21.94
C GLY A 187 -1.08 -1.34 21.42
N GLU A 188 -1.49 -1.09 20.17
CA GLU A 188 -1.63 0.27 19.62
C GLU A 188 -2.93 0.91 20.09
N LYS A 189 -2.87 2.21 20.35
CA LYS A 189 -4.03 3.05 20.67
C LYS A 189 -4.16 4.12 19.59
N GLY A 190 -5.35 4.20 19.01
CA GLY A 190 -5.68 5.28 18.07
C GLY A 190 -6.10 6.57 18.80
N LEU A 191 -6.49 7.55 17.99
CA LEU A 191 -7.04 8.82 18.45
C LEU A 191 -8.29 8.62 19.30
N SER A 192 -8.36 9.31 20.42
CA SER A 192 -9.56 9.39 21.24
C SER A 192 -10.69 10.11 20.50
N ILE A 193 -11.93 9.94 20.97
CA ILE A 193 -13.10 10.62 20.43
C ILE A 193 -12.90 12.15 20.43
N ASN A 194 -12.41 12.70 21.54
CA ASN A 194 -12.18 14.15 21.66
C ASN A 194 -11.15 14.65 20.66
N GLN A 195 -10.06 13.90 20.44
CA GLN A 195 -9.04 14.24 19.45
C GLN A 195 -9.58 14.20 18.02
N LYS A 196 -10.42 13.20 17.68
CA LYS A 196 -11.09 13.12 16.38
C LYS A 196 -12.00 14.33 16.14
N ILE A 197 -12.80 14.74 17.14
CA ILE A 197 -13.67 15.91 17.08
C ILE A 197 -12.83 17.19 16.93
N GLU A 198 -11.74 17.32 17.66
CA GLU A 198 -10.88 18.50 17.64
C GLU A 198 -10.22 18.71 16.28
N ILE A 199 -9.68 17.66 15.65
CA ILE A 199 -9.16 17.70 14.26
C ILE A 199 -10.21 18.28 13.31
N VAL A 200 -11.42 17.74 13.35
CA VAL A 200 -12.50 18.18 12.45
C VAL A 200 -12.92 19.62 12.73
N ASN A 201 -13.00 20.00 14.01
CA ASN A 201 -13.37 21.37 14.41
C ASN A 201 -12.36 22.42 13.95
N ILE A 202 -11.07 22.09 13.95
CA ILE A 202 -10.05 23.00 13.42
C ILE A 202 -10.13 23.07 11.89
N LEU A 203 -10.18 21.95 11.20
CA LEU A 203 -10.10 21.93 9.75
C LEU A 203 -11.32 22.55 9.05
N LYS A 204 -12.53 22.45 9.66
CA LYS A 204 -13.75 23.04 9.10
C LYS A 204 -13.69 24.56 8.95
N ASP A 205 -12.85 25.24 9.73
CA ASP A 205 -12.68 26.69 9.67
C ASP A 205 -11.86 27.12 8.44
N PHE A 206 -11.12 26.18 7.83
CA PHE A 206 -10.29 26.42 6.65
C PHE A 206 -10.89 25.85 5.35
N GLY A 207 -11.90 24.98 5.43
CA GLY A 207 -12.54 24.42 4.23
C GLY A 207 -13.44 23.22 4.50
N SER A 208 -13.75 22.49 3.45
CA SER A 208 -14.62 21.31 3.56
C SER A 208 -13.84 20.11 4.09
N VAL A 209 -14.38 19.46 5.12
CA VAL A 209 -13.80 18.25 5.74
C VAL A 209 -14.54 17.02 5.22
N HIS A 210 -13.79 15.99 4.89
CA HIS A 210 -14.30 14.69 4.43
C HIS A 210 -13.62 13.59 5.25
N ILE A 211 -14.40 12.72 5.88
CA ILE A 211 -13.88 11.67 6.76
C ILE A 211 -14.11 10.30 6.15
N THR A 212 -13.04 9.51 6.07
CA THR A 212 -13.13 8.05 5.88
C THR A 212 -12.77 7.36 7.18
N SER A 213 -13.55 6.38 7.62
CA SER A 213 -13.34 5.68 8.89
C SER A 213 -13.66 4.20 8.76
N GLU A 214 -12.88 3.36 9.45
CA GLU A 214 -13.13 1.93 9.58
C GLU A 214 -14.09 1.60 10.72
N SER A 215 -14.31 2.55 11.62
CA SER A 215 -15.24 2.42 12.76
C SER A 215 -16.33 3.50 12.68
N PRO A 216 -17.46 3.30 13.34
CA PRO A 216 -18.49 4.32 13.47
C PRO A 216 -17.92 5.63 13.99
N LEU A 217 -18.35 6.75 13.39
CA LEU A 217 -17.95 8.09 13.82
C LEU A 217 -18.83 8.57 14.99
N PRO A 218 -18.27 9.39 15.90
CA PRO A 218 -19.07 10.15 16.87
C PRO A 218 -20.14 11.02 16.16
N ASP A 219 -21.31 11.17 16.80
CA ASP A 219 -22.45 11.87 16.20
C ASP A 219 -22.10 13.33 15.78
N GLU A 220 -21.25 14.00 16.53
CA GLU A 220 -20.83 15.39 16.29
C GLU A 220 -20.12 15.57 14.94
N ILE A 221 -19.41 14.52 14.49
CA ILE A 221 -18.63 14.57 13.25
C ILE A 221 -19.15 13.60 12.17
N ALA A 222 -20.18 12.81 12.46
CA ALA A 222 -20.73 11.82 11.53
C ALA A 222 -21.21 12.43 10.20
N LYS A 223 -21.69 13.68 10.22
CA LYS A 223 -22.11 14.42 9.02
C LYS A 223 -21.00 14.67 8.00
N PHE A 224 -19.73 14.60 8.43
CA PHE A 224 -18.56 14.76 7.55
C PHE A 224 -18.10 13.42 6.93
N ALA A 225 -18.77 12.30 7.28
CA ALA A 225 -18.46 11.01 6.67
C ALA A 225 -18.66 11.08 5.15
N CYS A 226 -17.64 10.61 4.44
CA CYS A 226 -17.62 10.67 2.98
C CYS A 226 -17.74 9.23 2.44
N LYS A 227 -18.62 9.08 1.42
CA LYS A 227 -18.84 7.81 0.73
C LYS A 227 -18.10 7.81 -0.60
N ILE A 228 -16.76 7.86 -0.54
CA ILE A 228 -15.93 7.73 -1.74
C ILE A 228 -15.73 6.24 -1.99
N HIS A 229 -15.98 5.81 -3.24
CA HIS A 229 -15.63 4.44 -3.60
C HIS A 229 -14.10 4.26 -3.55
N PRO A 230 -13.57 3.15 -3.02
CA PRO A 230 -12.12 2.96 -2.89
C PRO A 230 -11.33 3.10 -4.21
N SER A 231 -11.95 2.82 -5.37
CA SER A 231 -11.32 3.04 -6.68
C SER A 231 -11.15 4.51 -7.06
N GLU A 232 -11.87 5.43 -6.40
CA GLU A 232 -11.87 6.88 -6.70
C GLU A 232 -11.08 7.68 -5.65
N ILE A 233 -10.57 7.03 -4.61
CA ILE A 233 -9.93 7.71 -3.48
C ILE A 233 -8.74 8.56 -3.92
N HIS A 234 -7.89 8.07 -4.83
CA HIS A 234 -6.71 8.79 -5.28
C HIS A 234 -7.08 10.04 -6.10
N ASP A 235 -8.10 9.94 -6.95
CA ASP A 235 -8.64 11.09 -7.68
C ASP A 235 -9.22 12.14 -6.74
N PHE A 236 -9.87 11.70 -5.66
CA PHE A 236 -10.34 12.61 -4.63
C PHE A 236 -9.18 13.28 -3.90
N MET A 237 -8.15 12.52 -3.53
CA MET A 237 -6.94 13.03 -2.87
C MET A 237 -6.28 14.14 -3.69
N LEU A 238 -6.20 14.02 -5.03
CA LEU A 238 -5.63 15.05 -5.91
C LEU A 238 -6.35 16.42 -5.79
N SER A 239 -7.58 16.45 -5.29
CA SER A 239 -8.33 17.67 -5.02
C SER A 239 -8.21 18.18 -3.57
N CYS A 240 -7.51 17.46 -2.70
CA CYS A 240 -7.36 17.83 -1.30
C CYS A 240 -6.15 18.73 -1.08
N LYS A 241 -6.29 19.67 -0.17
CA LYS A 241 -5.20 20.55 0.29
C LYS A 241 -4.26 19.83 1.24
N MET A 242 -4.80 18.95 2.08
CA MET A 242 -4.05 18.20 3.08
C MET A 242 -4.80 16.93 3.48
N ILE A 243 -4.04 15.93 3.92
CA ILE A 243 -4.57 14.68 4.49
C ILE A 243 -4.09 14.57 5.92
N VAL A 244 -4.98 14.17 6.84
CA VAL A 244 -4.67 14.00 8.26
C VAL A 244 -5.23 12.66 8.72
N GLY A 245 -4.46 11.86 9.43
CA GLY A 245 -5.02 10.66 10.04
C GLY A 245 -4.03 9.59 10.46
N GLU A 246 -4.59 8.41 10.71
CA GLU A 246 -3.92 7.29 11.35
C GLU A 246 -3.42 6.23 10.35
N SER A 247 -3.66 6.42 9.04
CA SER A 247 -3.29 5.44 8.01
C SER A 247 -1.92 5.74 7.39
N ALA A 248 -0.95 4.86 7.63
CA ALA A 248 0.37 4.95 7.02
C ALA A 248 0.31 4.88 5.48
N THR A 249 -0.52 3.98 4.92
CA THR A 249 -0.71 3.85 3.48
C THR A 249 -1.25 5.13 2.86
N MET A 250 -2.31 5.75 3.44
CA MET A 250 -2.85 7.00 2.89
C MET A 250 -1.89 8.18 3.04
N ALA A 251 -1.06 8.19 4.07
CA ALA A 251 -0.02 9.20 4.21
C ALA A 251 1.04 9.05 3.11
N SER A 252 1.47 7.82 2.82
CA SER A 252 2.40 7.53 1.72
C SER A 252 1.78 7.79 0.34
N GLU A 253 0.51 7.44 0.13
CA GLU A 253 -0.23 7.81 -1.08
C GLU A 253 -0.23 9.33 -1.28
N ALA A 254 -0.48 10.10 -0.22
CA ALA A 254 -0.41 11.56 -0.26
C ALA A 254 1.00 12.05 -0.62
N ALA A 255 2.04 11.46 -0.03
CA ALA A 255 3.44 11.77 -0.34
C ALA A 255 3.75 11.51 -1.82
N CYS A 256 3.36 10.36 -2.35
CA CYS A 256 3.51 9.99 -3.76
C CYS A 256 2.75 10.92 -4.72
N LEU A 257 1.65 11.51 -4.26
CA LEU A 257 0.87 12.53 -5.00
C LEU A 257 1.37 13.96 -4.79
N GLY A 258 2.29 14.19 -3.86
CA GLY A 258 2.78 15.52 -3.49
C GLY A 258 1.73 16.36 -2.77
N ILE A 259 0.95 15.74 -1.89
CA ILE A 259 -0.07 16.35 -1.06
C ILE A 259 0.43 16.36 0.38
N PRO A 260 0.37 17.49 1.10
CA PRO A 260 0.72 17.54 2.52
C PRO A 260 -0.03 16.51 3.34
N ALA A 261 0.67 15.69 4.15
CA ALA A 261 0.01 14.72 5.01
C ALA A 261 0.58 14.73 6.44
N ILE A 262 -0.32 14.67 7.41
CA ILE A 262 -0.01 14.49 8.84
C ILE A 262 -0.41 13.06 9.20
N PHE A 263 0.59 12.23 9.47
CA PHE A 263 0.43 10.86 9.91
C PHE A 263 0.55 10.78 11.44
N ILE A 264 -0.48 10.27 12.10
CA ILE A 264 -0.57 10.20 13.55
C ILE A 264 -0.59 8.75 13.99
N SER A 265 0.53 8.28 14.54
CA SER A 265 0.67 6.90 15.02
C SER A 265 1.87 6.79 15.96
N ASN A 266 1.80 5.91 16.96
CA ASN A 266 2.95 5.64 17.82
C ASN A 266 4.03 4.82 17.11
N THR A 267 3.71 4.17 15.99
CA THR A 267 4.64 3.39 15.20
C THR A 267 4.71 3.88 13.75
N GLY A 268 5.93 3.97 13.22
CA GLY A 268 6.18 4.29 11.80
C GLY A 268 6.36 3.03 10.96
N ARG A 269 6.62 3.28 9.68
CA ARG A 269 7.09 2.30 8.69
C ARG A 269 8.35 2.86 8.04
N GLY A 270 9.16 2.02 7.44
CA GLY A 270 10.37 2.47 6.75
C GLY A 270 10.07 3.55 5.71
N TYR A 271 9.02 3.35 4.91
CA TYR A 271 8.60 4.32 3.89
C TYR A 271 8.10 5.62 4.50
N THR A 272 7.23 5.62 5.52
CA THR A 272 6.77 6.85 6.16
C THR A 272 7.92 7.60 6.86
N THR A 273 8.90 6.88 7.38
CA THR A 273 10.10 7.49 7.99
C THR A 273 10.97 8.16 6.93
N GLU A 274 11.16 7.54 5.77
CA GLU A 274 11.92 8.15 4.67
C GLU A 274 11.18 9.36 4.08
N GLU A 275 9.87 9.27 3.89
CA GLU A 275 9.01 10.36 3.39
C GLU A 275 9.00 11.57 4.31
N ASP A 276 9.02 11.35 5.63
CA ASP A 276 9.12 12.42 6.63
C ASP A 276 10.53 13.02 6.66
N ARG A 277 11.56 12.20 6.94
CA ARG A 277 12.90 12.68 7.27
C ARG A 277 13.71 13.11 6.06
N LYS A 278 13.63 12.36 4.95
CA LYS A 278 14.45 12.62 3.76
C LYS A 278 13.77 13.63 2.82
N TYR A 279 12.47 13.47 2.62
CA TYR A 279 11.76 14.27 1.61
C TYR A 279 10.85 15.34 2.18
N SER A 280 10.55 15.28 3.48
CA SER A 280 9.62 16.21 4.16
C SER A 280 8.25 16.31 3.47
N LEU A 281 7.78 15.19 2.89
CA LEU A 281 6.49 15.08 2.21
C LEU A 281 5.34 14.86 3.18
N ILE A 282 5.61 14.19 4.30
CA ILE A 282 4.67 14.03 5.40
C ILE A 282 5.27 14.57 6.71
N ARG A 283 4.44 14.65 7.76
CA ARG A 283 4.88 14.75 9.13
C ARG A 283 4.31 13.59 9.93
N HIS A 284 5.20 12.79 10.50
CA HIS A 284 4.82 11.70 11.39
C HIS A 284 4.93 12.14 12.85
N TYR A 285 3.81 12.10 13.57
CA TYR A 285 3.70 12.44 14.97
C TYR A 285 3.21 11.25 15.78
N GLN A 286 3.74 11.13 17.00
CA GLN A 286 3.18 10.25 18.03
C GLN A 286 2.02 10.94 18.76
N LEU A 287 1.14 10.16 19.38
CA LEU A 287 -0.05 10.66 20.07
C LEU A 287 0.27 11.62 21.23
N ASN A 288 1.45 11.51 21.84
CA ASN A 288 1.91 12.41 22.91
C ASN A 288 2.37 13.80 22.42
N GLN A 289 2.47 13.99 21.10
CA GLN A 289 2.84 15.26 20.46
C GLN A 289 1.60 16.04 20.00
N TRP A 290 0.52 16.02 20.78
CA TRP A 290 -0.77 16.53 20.35
C TRP A 290 -0.74 18.03 20.00
N ASN A 291 -0.06 18.84 20.79
CA ASN A 291 0.03 20.28 20.54
C ASN A 291 0.75 20.60 19.22
N GLU A 292 1.84 19.88 18.94
CA GLU A 292 2.59 20.01 17.67
C GLU A 292 1.74 19.59 16.47
N ILE A 293 0.91 18.54 16.62
CA ILE A 293 -0.04 18.11 15.58
C ILE A 293 -1.01 19.25 15.27
N LEU A 294 -1.65 19.83 16.28
CA LEU A 294 -2.62 20.89 16.10
C LEU A 294 -1.98 22.14 15.48
N GLN A 295 -0.80 22.52 15.95
CA GLN A 295 -0.05 23.66 15.41
C GLN A 295 0.30 23.46 13.93
N THR A 296 0.88 22.31 13.58
CA THR A 296 1.22 22.00 12.18
C THR A 296 -0.01 21.94 11.30
N MET A 297 -1.09 21.36 11.79
CA MET A 297 -2.36 21.27 11.05
C MET A 297 -2.93 22.67 10.75
N GLN A 298 -2.93 23.60 11.72
CA GLN A 298 -3.39 24.96 11.51
C GLN A 298 -2.47 25.73 10.55
N GLU A 299 -1.15 25.60 10.70
CA GLU A 299 -0.17 26.22 9.80
C GLU A 299 -0.38 25.76 8.36
N TRP A 300 -0.48 24.44 8.14
CA TRP A 300 -0.63 23.90 6.80
C TRP A 300 -2.00 24.17 6.19
N ALA A 301 -3.06 24.21 7.01
CA ALA A 301 -4.39 24.58 6.55
C ALA A 301 -4.48 26.04 6.11
N SER A 302 -3.72 26.94 6.73
CA SER A 302 -3.72 28.38 6.44
C SER A 302 -2.94 28.75 5.17
N ASN A 303 -1.90 27.96 4.81
CA ASN A 303 -0.95 28.30 3.75
C ASN A 303 -1.22 27.54 2.46
N ASP A 304 -0.83 28.11 1.31
CA ASP A 304 -0.75 27.36 0.04
C ASP A 304 0.61 26.67 -0.06
N LEU A 305 0.60 25.38 0.14
CA LEU A 305 1.81 24.54 0.17
C LEU A 305 2.02 23.77 -1.15
N ASN A 306 1.12 23.89 -2.12
CA ASN A 306 1.13 23.03 -3.31
C ASN A 306 2.45 23.06 -4.06
N LYS A 307 2.96 24.25 -4.40
CA LYS A 307 4.21 24.39 -5.16
C LYS A 307 5.41 23.75 -4.42
N GLU A 308 5.47 23.93 -3.12
CA GLU A 308 6.55 23.35 -2.31
C GLU A 308 6.45 21.83 -2.26
N TRP A 309 5.25 21.27 -2.05
CA TRP A 309 5.06 19.82 -2.02
C TRP A 309 5.30 19.16 -3.38
N GLN A 310 4.93 19.80 -4.48
CA GLN A 310 5.26 19.30 -5.81
C GLN A 310 6.78 19.27 -6.04
N LYS A 311 7.53 20.28 -5.56
CA LYS A 311 9.00 20.28 -5.60
C LYS A 311 9.60 19.15 -4.76
N ARG A 312 9.08 18.92 -3.55
CA ARG A 312 9.50 17.82 -2.66
C ARG A 312 9.20 16.46 -3.30
N ARG A 313 8.00 16.29 -3.86
CA ARG A 313 7.61 15.11 -4.64
C ARG A 313 8.57 14.84 -5.79
N TRP A 314 8.89 15.86 -6.57
CA TRP A 314 9.82 15.72 -7.68
C TRP A 314 11.21 15.25 -7.23
N ASN A 315 11.72 15.77 -6.12
CA ASN A 315 12.98 15.30 -5.53
C ASN A 315 12.89 13.82 -5.10
N MET A 316 11.77 13.40 -4.53
CA MET A 316 11.53 12.01 -4.18
C MET A 316 11.49 11.12 -5.42
N LEU A 317 10.74 11.51 -6.45
CA LEU A 317 10.59 10.72 -7.68
C LEU A 317 11.91 10.49 -8.42
N LYS A 318 12.87 11.43 -8.35
CA LYS A 318 14.22 11.25 -8.92
C LYS A 318 15.00 10.11 -8.28
N ASP A 319 14.77 9.86 -7.01
CA ASP A 319 15.46 8.80 -6.26
C ASP A 319 14.74 7.45 -6.37
N LYS A 320 13.58 7.40 -7.03
CA LYS A 320 12.71 6.23 -7.09
C LYS A 320 12.55 5.72 -8.51
N ILE A 321 12.05 4.51 -8.63
CA ILE A 321 11.81 3.84 -9.90
C ILE A 321 10.32 3.69 -10.20
N ASP A 322 10.01 3.44 -11.46
CA ASP A 322 8.72 2.91 -11.89
C ASP A 322 8.61 1.45 -11.43
N VAL A 323 7.95 1.27 -10.29
CA VAL A 323 7.84 -0.03 -9.63
C VAL A 323 7.10 -1.03 -10.50
N THR A 324 6.08 -0.61 -11.25
CA THR A 324 5.35 -1.53 -12.13
C THR A 324 6.21 -1.95 -13.32
N SER A 325 6.90 -1.02 -14.01
CA SER A 325 7.78 -1.39 -15.13
C SER A 325 8.86 -2.37 -14.68
N TRP A 326 9.48 -2.09 -13.53
CA TRP A 326 10.47 -2.98 -12.94
C TRP A 326 9.89 -4.35 -12.55
N MET A 327 8.70 -4.37 -11.96
CA MET A 327 8.04 -5.62 -11.54
C MET A 327 7.65 -6.47 -12.75
N VAL A 328 7.17 -5.85 -13.83
CA VAL A 328 6.85 -6.55 -15.08
C VAL A 328 8.12 -7.20 -15.66
N ASP A 329 9.21 -6.45 -15.76
CA ASP A 329 10.48 -6.96 -16.26
C ASP A 329 11.04 -8.08 -15.37
N LEU A 330 10.97 -7.92 -14.05
CA LEU A 330 11.37 -8.95 -13.09
C LEU A 330 10.63 -10.27 -13.31
N ILE A 331 9.34 -10.20 -13.65
CA ILE A 331 8.48 -11.37 -13.88
C ILE A 331 8.75 -11.97 -15.24
N GLU A 332 8.83 -11.16 -16.31
CA GLU A 332 9.01 -11.63 -17.69
C GLU A 332 10.32 -12.39 -17.90
N HIS A 333 11.38 -11.92 -17.25
CA HIS A 333 12.71 -12.47 -17.39
C HIS A 333 13.13 -13.36 -16.19
N TYR A 334 12.15 -13.83 -15.43
CA TYR A 334 12.41 -14.78 -14.35
C TYR A 334 12.89 -16.13 -14.91
N PRO A 335 13.96 -16.77 -14.36
CA PRO A 335 14.68 -16.41 -13.13
C PRO A 335 15.91 -15.50 -13.32
N GLU A 336 16.34 -15.19 -14.54
CA GLU A 336 17.57 -14.42 -14.82
C GLU A 336 17.51 -13.00 -14.26
N SER A 337 16.34 -12.38 -14.27
CA SER A 337 16.06 -11.05 -13.70
C SER A 337 16.40 -10.92 -12.22
N ILE A 338 16.36 -12.01 -11.46
CA ILE A 338 16.69 -12.04 -10.04
C ILE A 338 18.17 -11.65 -9.81
N THR A 339 19.08 -12.19 -10.63
CA THR A 339 20.51 -11.86 -10.54
C THR A 339 20.77 -10.40 -10.86
N ASN A 340 20.09 -9.87 -11.90
CA ASN A 340 20.19 -8.47 -12.29
C ASN A 340 19.66 -7.55 -11.18
N ALA A 341 18.51 -7.87 -10.61
CA ALA A 341 17.92 -7.10 -9.51
C ALA A 341 18.78 -7.12 -8.24
N GLN A 342 19.50 -8.21 -7.97
CA GLN A 342 20.46 -8.29 -6.86
C GLN A 342 21.72 -7.43 -7.07
N ASN A 343 22.10 -7.19 -8.32
CA ASN A 343 23.22 -6.32 -8.69
C ASN A 343 22.86 -4.82 -8.64
N SER A 344 21.61 -4.49 -8.31
CA SER A 344 21.14 -3.12 -8.02
C SER A 344 21.27 -2.10 -9.16
N ASP A 345 21.22 -2.52 -10.42
CA ASP A 345 21.07 -1.59 -11.54
C ASP A 345 19.58 -1.33 -11.85
N PHE A 346 19.10 -0.15 -11.48
CA PHE A 346 17.71 0.28 -11.68
C PHE A 346 17.59 1.48 -12.65
N SER A 347 18.64 1.84 -13.32
CA SER A 347 18.69 3.05 -14.17
C SER A 347 17.65 3.05 -15.30
N SER A 348 17.34 1.88 -15.86
CA SER A 348 16.32 1.70 -16.90
C SER A 348 14.88 1.95 -16.44
N TYR A 349 14.64 1.97 -15.13
CA TYR A 349 13.30 2.17 -14.53
C TYR A 349 13.13 3.54 -13.90
N ALA A 350 14.04 4.49 -14.17
CA ALA A 350 13.92 5.85 -13.64
C ALA A 350 12.58 6.47 -14.02
N LEU A 351 11.94 7.12 -13.06
CA LEU A 351 10.66 7.81 -13.30
C LEU A 351 10.90 9.02 -14.20
N ASN A 352 10.16 9.06 -15.31
CA ASN A 352 10.20 10.22 -16.19
C ASN A 352 9.41 11.36 -15.54
N CYS A 353 10.11 12.43 -15.16
CA CYS A 353 9.56 13.56 -14.40
C CYS A 353 9.33 14.80 -15.30
N ASP A 354 9.33 14.65 -16.63
CA ASP A 354 9.29 15.77 -17.59
C ASP A 354 7.91 16.48 -17.69
N PHE A 355 6.95 16.15 -16.85
CA PHE A 355 5.56 16.63 -16.91
C PHE A 355 5.15 17.57 -15.75
N PHE A 356 6.09 18.33 -15.15
CA PHE A 356 5.74 19.26 -14.07
C PHE A 356 6.24 20.67 -14.32
#